data_1212a32ff58022825962c317d6e1e3fe
#
_entry.id   1212a32ff58022825962c317d6e1e3fe
#
_cell.length_a   1.000
_cell.length_b   1.000
_cell.length_c   1.000
_cell.angle_alpha   90.00
_cell.angle_beta   90.00
_cell.angle_gamma   90.00
#
_symmetry.space_group_name_H-M   'P 1'
#
loop_
_entity.id
_entity.type
_entity.pdbx_description
1 polymer ?
#
loop_
_entity_poly.entity_id
_entity_poly.type
_entity_poly.pdbx_seq_one_letter_code
_entity_poly.pdbx_strand_id
1 'polypeptide(L)'
;MYDFYSECVRKGCILSDEPLFTISDRQDYWEGVIREAPYPYAVCVPVRPETAPADAVTLPECRALSVLYCGDYTGVDEAWLTLGREAKARKLTPAAPPRILGIVAPYTGRENETRHYCSRSVLPVRE
;
A
#
# COMPACT_ATOMS: atom_id res chain seq x y z
N MET A 1 -3.37 -13.13 0.55
CA MET A 1 -2.84 -12.27 1.64
C MET A 1 -2.89 -12.95 2.99
N TYR A 2 -4.00 -13.58 3.32
CA TYR A 2 -4.16 -14.32 4.58
C TYR A 2 -3.13 -15.43 4.74
N ASP A 3 -2.87 -16.20 3.67
CA ASP A 3 -1.93 -17.32 3.72
C ASP A 3 -0.51 -16.86 4.02
N PHE A 4 -0.11 -15.72 3.44
CA PHE A 4 1.20 -15.15 3.70
C PHE A 4 1.33 -14.66 5.15
N TYR A 5 0.30 -13.99 5.65
CA TYR A 5 0.24 -13.55 7.04
C TYR A 5 0.40 -14.73 8.00
N SER A 6 -0.38 -15.78 7.77
CA SER A 6 -0.33 -17.00 8.60
C SER A 6 1.04 -17.67 8.53
N GLU A 7 1.68 -17.65 7.37
CA GLU A 7 3.01 -18.21 7.20
C GLU A 7 4.04 -17.44 8.03
N CYS A 8 3.97 -16.11 8.04
CA CYS A 8 4.86 -15.30 8.87
C CYS A 8 4.73 -15.65 10.35
N VAL A 9 3.50 -15.80 10.84
CA VAL A 9 3.26 -16.18 12.23
C VAL A 9 3.83 -17.57 12.53
N ARG A 10 3.65 -18.53 11.64
CA ARG A 10 4.19 -19.89 11.81
C ARG A 10 5.72 -19.90 11.85
N LYS A 11 6.37 -18.99 11.12
CA LYS A 11 7.83 -18.89 11.11
C LYS A 11 8.40 -18.18 12.35
N GLY A 12 7.55 -17.81 13.28
CA GLY A 12 7.98 -17.15 14.52
C GLY A 12 8.16 -15.65 14.41
N CYS A 13 7.69 -15.02 13.32
CA CYS A 13 7.73 -13.57 13.20
C CYS A 13 6.74 -12.94 14.17
N ILE A 14 7.16 -11.87 14.84
CA ILE A 14 6.27 -11.03 15.63
C ILE A 14 5.92 -9.83 14.77
N LEU A 15 4.61 -9.65 14.51
CA LEU A 15 4.13 -8.56 13.68
C LEU A 15 4.30 -7.24 14.39
N SER A 16 4.63 -6.19 13.64
CA SER A 16 4.67 -4.84 14.17
C SER A 16 3.26 -4.25 14.21
N ASP A 17 3.12 -3.06 14.82
CA ASP A 17 1.83 -2.37 14.87
C ASP A 17 1.47 -1.70 13.55
N GLU A 18 2.35 -1.76 12.57
CA GLU A 18 2.12 -1.16 11.26
C GLU A 18 1.15 -2.00 10.44
N PRO A 19 0.32 -1.37 9.60
CA PRO A 19 -0.63 -2.12 8.78
C PRO A 19 0.06 -2.92 7.69
N LEU A 20 -0.60 -4.00 7.25
CA LEU A 20 -0.21 -4.71 6.03
C LEU A 20 -0.33 -3.77 4.84
N PHE A 21 0.54 -3.93 3.86
CA PHE A 21 0.48 -3.08 2.68
C PHE A 21 0.91 -3.83 1.42
N THR A 22 0.60 -3.25 0.28
CA THR A 22 1.09 -3.73 -1.01
C THR A 22 1.97 -2.66 -1.64
N ILE A 23 3.01 -3.10 -2.35
CA ILE A 23 3.81 -2.25 -3.22
C ILE A 23 3.52 -2.68 -4.65
N SER A 24 3.18 -1.73 -5.52
CA SER A 24 2.85 -2.04 -6.90
C SER A 24 3.71 -1.22 -7.86
N ASP A 25 3.99 -1.79 -9.02
CA ASP A 25 4.77 -1.14 -10.07
C ASP A 25 3.85 -0.55 -11.14
N ARG A 26 2.75 0.07 -10.69
CA ARG A 26 1.80 0.70 -11.61
C ARG A 26 2.25 2.11 -11.96
N GLN A 27 1.99 2.50 -13.21
CA GLN A 27 2.34 3.83 -13.72
C GLN A 27 1.11 4.59 -14.24
N ASP A 28 -0.02 3.93 -14.38
CA ASP A 28 -1.21 4.51 -14.98
C ASP A 28 -1.72 5.75 -14.24
N TYR A 29 -1.65 5.75 -12.90
CA TYR A 29 -2.06 6.91 -12.11
C TYR A 29 -1.28 8.17 -12.48
N TRP A 30 0.01 8.01 -12.81
CA TRP A 30 0.89 9.12 -13.18
C TRP A 30 0.54 9.66 -14.56
N GLU A 31 0.10 8.77 -15.44
CA GLU A 31 -0.35 9.14 -16.78
C GLU A 31 -1.73 9.80 -16.78
N GLY A 32 -2.46 9.74 -15.67
CA GLY A 32 -3.79 10.33 -15.54
C GLY A 32 -4.92 9.46 -16.08
N VAL A 33 -4.64 8.21 -16.40
CA VAL A 33 -5.62 7.26 -16.95
C VAL A 33 -5.44 5.92 -16.26
N ILE A 34 -6.51 5.42 -15.65
CA ILE A 34 -6.49 4.10 -15.04
C ILE A 34 -6.64 3.04 -16.12
N ARG A 35 -5.72 2.08 -16.17
CA ARG A 35 -5.75 0.97 -17.11
C ARG A 35 -6.20 -0.28 -16.40
N GLU A 36 -7.00 -1.09 -17.07
CA GLU A 36 -7.46 -2.37 -16.53
C GLU A 36 -6.42 -3.49 -16.64
N ALA A 37 -5.30 -3.23 -17.31
CA ALA A 37 -4.25 -4.22 -17.48
C ALA A 37 -3.63 -4.58 -16.12
N PRO A 38 -3.33 -5.86 -15.88
CA PRO A 38 -2.67 -6.27 -14.63
C PRO A 38 -1.27 -5.66 -14.52
N TYR A 39 -0.85 -5.42 -13.29
CA TYR A 39 0.50 -4.92 -12.99
C TYR A 39 1.08 -5.74 -11.82
N PRO A 40 2.42 -5.87 -11.76
CA PRO A 40 3.06 -6.59 -10.65
C PRO A 40 2.84 -5.89 -9.32
N TYR A 41 2.64 -6.68 -8.28
CA TYR A 41 2.56 -6.14 -6.93
C TYR A 41 3.14 -7.16 -5.93
N ALA A 42 3.56 -6.66 -4.78
CA ALA A 42 4.05 -7.47 -3.67
C ALA A 42 3.23 -7.17 -2.42
N VAL A 43 2.86 -8.23 -1.72
CA VAL A 43 2.22 -8.10 -0.41
C VAL A 43 3.30 -8.04 0.66
N CYS A 44 3.20 -7.08 1.56
CA CYS A 44 4.21 -6.85 2.59
C CYS A 44 3.58 -6.94 3.98
N VAL A 45 4.24 -7.72 4.84
CA VAL A 45 3.85 -7.87 6.24
C VAL A 45 4.95 -7.26 7.10
N PRO A 46 4.69 -6.12 7.77
CA PRO A 46 5.66 -5.54 8.68
C PRO A 46 5.89 -6.43 9.90
N VAL A 47 7.17 -6.69 10.21
CA VAL A 47 7.55 -7.53 11.33
C VAL A 47 8.56 -6.80 12.21
N ARG A 48 8.65 -7.19 13.48
CA ARG A 48 9.66 -6.65 14.38
C ARG A 48 11.05 -7.13 13.92
N PRO A 49 12.03 -6.21 13.84
CA PRO A 49 13.36 -6.55 13.29
C PRO A 49 14.04 -7.74 13.97
N GLU A 50 13.86 -7.89 15.29
CA GLU A 50 14.50 -8.96 16.05
C GLU A 50 13.94 -10.34 15.72
N THR A 51 12.79 -10.42 15.08
CA THR A 51 12.17 -11.68 14.66
C THR A 51 12.14 -11.85 13.15
N ALA A 52 12.76 -10.93 12.40
CA ALA A 52 12.71 -10.94 10.94
C ALA A 52 13.50 -12.13 10.38
N PRO A 53 12.95 -12.82 9.35
CA PRO A 53 13.70 -13.88 8.66
C PRO A 53 14.85 -13.28 7.83
N ALA A 54 15.78 -14.14 7.40
CA ALA A 54 16.98 -13.70 6.68
C ALA A 54 16.67 -12.99 5.35
N ASP A 55 15.54 -13.33 4.73
CA ASP A 55 15.10 -12.74 3.46
C ASP A 55 14.20 -11.49 3.64
N ALA A 56 14.05 -11.01 4.87
CA ALA A 56 13.31 -9.79 5.12
C ALA A 56 14.01 -8.57 4.50
N VAL A 57 13.22 -7.61 4.04
CA VAL A 57 13.73 -6.39 3.42
C VAL A 57 13.40 -5.20 4.30
N THR A 58 14.38 -4.31 4.47
CA THR A 58 14.15 -3.03 5.16
C THR A 58 13.88 -1.97 4.10
N LEU A 59 12.71 -1.32 4.20
CA LEU A 59 12.39 -0.21 3.32
C LEU A 59 12.96 1.08 3.92
N PRO A 60 13.60 1.93 3.09
CA PRO A 60 14.16 3.17 3.59
C PRO A 60 13.06 4.18 3.94
N GLU A 61 13.37 5.05 4.89
CA GLU A 61 12.53 6.20 5.17
C GLU A 61 12.42 7.09 3.93
N CYS A 62 11.25 7.67 3.71
CA CYS A 62 11.03 8.50 2.53
C CYS A 62 10.01 9.61 2.82
N ARG A 63 10.08 10.68 2.02
CA ARG A 63 9.00 11.65 1.94
C ARG A 63 7.92 11.12 1.02
N ALA A 64 6.67 11.36 1.35
CA ALA A 64 5.57 10.84 0.54
C ALA A 64 4.37 11.77 0.57
N LEU A 65 3.59 11.73 -0.51
CA LEU A 65 2.21 12.20 -0.51
C LEU A 65 1.32 11.02 -0.21
N SER A 66 0.27 11.26 0.56
CA SER A 66 -0.68 10.19 0.86
C SER A 66 -2.10 10.73 0.93
N VAL A 67 -3.06 9.83 0.68
CA VAL A 67 -4.47 10.14 0.83
C VAL A 67 -5.16 8.96 1.50
N LEU A 68 -6.04 9.26 2.46
CA LEU A 68 -6.86 8.25 3.11
C LEU A 68 -8.18 8.16 2.33
N TYR A 69 -8.52 6.95 1.89
CA TYR A 69 -9.79 6.65 1.24
C TYR A 69 -10.55 5.65 2.09
N CYS A 70 -11.82 5.96 2.41
CA CYS A 70 -12.70 5.05 3.13
C CYS A 70 -13.91 4.72 2.25
N GLY A 71 -14.18 3.42 2.11
CA GLY A 71 -15.20 2.90 1.23
C GLY A 71 -14.73 1.60 0.60
N ASP A 72 -15.44 1.10 -0.41
CA ASP A 72 -14.99 -0.09 -1.11
C ASP A 72 -13.84 0.25 -2.07
N TYR A 73 -13.16 -0.79 -2.55
CA TYR A 73 -11.97 -0.59 -3.39
C TYR A 73 -12.26 -0.03 -4.77
N THR A 74 -13.52 0.09 -5.18
CA THR A 74 -13.86 0.66 -6.49
C THR A 74 -13.47 2.14 -6.60
N GLY A 75 -13.38 2.86 -5.47
CA GLY A 75 -13.00 4.27 -5.45
C GLY A 75 -11.50 4.53 -5.28
N VAL A 76 -10.69 3.49 -5.11
CA VAL A 76 -9.25 3.65 -4.86
C VAL A 76 -8.53 4.27 -6.07
N ASP A 77 -8.99 3.98 -7.29
CA ASP A 77 -8.37 4.52 -8.50
C ASP A 77 -8.44 6.05 -8.55
N GLU A 78 -9.55 6.65 -8.09
CA GLU A 78 -9.66 8.11 -8.01
C GLU A 78 -8.66 8.70 -7.01
N ALA A 79 -8.40 8.00 -5.91
CA ALA A 79 -7.39 8.41 -4.95
C ALA A 79 -6.01 8.45 -5.60
N TRP A 80 -5.68 7.45 -6.41
CA TRP A 80 -4.41 7.43 -7.14
C TRP A 80 -4.29 8.56 -8.14
N LEU A 81 -5.35 8.84 -8.90
CA LEU A 81 -5.35 9.95 -9.84
C LEU A 81 -5.16 11.28 -9.11
N THR A 82 -5.80 11.44 -7.96
CA THR A 82 -5.65 12.64 -7.13
C THR A 82 -4.19 12.83 -6.69
N LEU A 83 -3.54 11.76 -6.23
CA LEU A 83 -2.13 11.82 -5.83
C LEU A 83 -1.23 12.21 -7.00
N GLY A 84 -1.45 11.64 -8.17
CA GLY A 84 -0.66 11.97 -9.37
C GLY A 84 -0.81 13.43 -9.75
N ARG A 85 -2.02 13.95 -9.73
CA ARG A 85 -2.28 15.37 -10.03
C ARG A 85 -1.63 16.30 -9.02
N GLU A 86 -1.74 15.97 -7.74
CA GLU A 86 -1.17 16.78 -6.66
C GLU A 86 0.36 16.80 -6.72
N ALA A 87 0.98 15.65 -6.99
CA ALA A 87 2.43 15.58 -7.14
C ALA A 87 2.92 16.47 -8.28
N LYS A 88 2.25 16.41 -9.44
CA LYS A 88 2.59 17.26 -10.58
C LYS A 88 2.41 18.73 -10.26
N ALA A 89 1.33 19.10 -9.57
CA ALA A 89 1.06 20.49 -9.19
C ALA A 89 2.15 21.03 -8.25
N ARG A 90 2.72 20.17 -7.41
CA ARG A 90 3.81 20.54 -6.50
C ARG A 90 5.20 20.34 -7.10
N LYS A 91 5.28 19.98 -8.37
CA LYS A 91 6.55 19.72 -9.09
C LYS A 91 7.38 18.60 -8.43
N LEU A 92 6.70 17.58 -7.91
CA LEU A 92 7.32 16.40 -7.34
C LEU A 92 7.26 15.25 -8.34
N THR A 93 8.23 14.34 -8.24
CA THR A 93 8.28 13.13 -9.07
C THR A 93 8.26 11.89 -8.19
N PRO A 94 7.77 10.73 -8.71
CA PRO A 94 7.84 9.50 -7.95
C PRO A 94 9.29 9.11 -7.64
N ALA A 95 9.55 8.74 -6.39
CA ALA A 95 10.88 8.33 -5.94
C ALA A 95 10.98 6.82 -5.77
N ALA A 96 9.84 6.13 -5.63
CA ALA A 96 9.76 4.68 -5.43
C ALA A 96 8.35 4.22 -5.81
N PRO A 97 8.13 2.90 -5.99
CA PRO A 97 6.81 2.40 -6.31
C PRO A 97 5.75 2.77 -5.27
N PRO A 98 4.50 3.04 -5.71
CA PRO A 98 3.41 3.38 -4.79
C PRO A 98 3.03 2.23 -3.88
N ARG A 99 2.43 2.58 -2.74
CA ARG A 99 2.01 1.62 -1.71
C ARG A 99 0.57 1.85 -1.31
N ILE A 100 -0.14 0.77 -0.98
CA ILE A 100 -1.47 0.85 -0.39
C ILE A 100 -1.42 0.18 0.99
N LEU A 101 -1.73 0.96 2.02
CA LEU A 101 -1.78 0.47 3.39
C LEU A 101 -3.23 0.16 3.76
N GLY A 102 -3.49 -1.04 4.26
CA GLY A 102 -4.82 -1.44 4.70
C GLY A 102 -5.07 -1.05 6.14
N ILE A 103 -5.72 0.07 6.35
CA ILE A 103 -6.03 0.55 7.70
C ILE A 103 -7.21 -0.23 8.29
N VAL A 104 -8.31 -0.32 7.53
CA VAL A 104 -9.41 -1.26 7.81
C VAL A 104 -9.69 -1.96 6.50
N ALA A 105 -9.46 -3.27 6.45
CA ALA A 105 -9.43 -4.01 5.19
C ALA A 105 -10.24 -5.31 5.30
N PRO A 106 -10.52 -5.98 4.18
CA PRO A 106 -11.34 -7.20 4.18
C PRO A 106 -10.85 -8.30 5.14
N TYR A 107 -9.54 -8.38 5.34
CA TYR A 107 -8.97 -9.41 6.19
C TYR A 107 -9.11 -9.12 7.70
N THR A 108 -9.82 -8.08 8.09
CA THR A 108 -10.04 -7.74 9.52
C THR A 108 -11.29 -8.38 10.11
N GLY A 109 -12.00 -9.20 9.35
CA GLY A 109 -13.26 -9.81 9.79
C GLY A 109 -14.50 -8.97 9.49
N ARG A 110 -14.35 -7.91 8.71
CA ARG A 110 -15.44 -7.00 8.36
C ARG A 110 -15.71 -7.00 6.86
N GLU A 111 -15.59 -8.15 6.23
CA GLU A 111 -15.64 -8.32 4.78
C GLU A 111 -16.95 -7.86 4.15
N ASN A 112 -18.05 -7.90 4.92
CA ASN A 112 -19.38 -7.51 4.43
C ASN A 112 -19.70 -6.04 4.69
N GLU A 113 -18.75 -5.29 5.23
CA GLU A 113 -18.97 -3.89 5.60
C GLU A 113 -18.01 -2.98 4.83
N THR A 114 -18.12 -3.01 3.49
CA THR A 114 -17.18 -2.29 2.61
C THR A 114 -17.12 -0.79 2.89
N ARG A 115 -18.20 -0.19 3.40
CA ARG A 115 -18.21 1.22 3.78
C ARG A 115 -17.24 1.55 4.91
N HIS A 116 -16.79 0.54 5.65
CA HIS A 116 -15.83 0.71 6.76
C HIS A 116 -14.39 0.43 6.33
N TYR A 117 -14.17 -0.01 5.10
CA TYR A 117 -12.82 -0.23 4.62
C TYR A 117 -12.11 1.12 4.46
N CYS A 118 -10.92 1.22 4.99
CA CYS A 118 -10.09 2.41 4.83
C CYS A 118 -8.71 1.98 4.37
N SER A 119 -8.21 2.64 3.35
CA SER A 119 -6.86 2.42 2.85
C SER A 119 -6.16 3.75 2.67
N ARG A 120 -4.85 3.73 2.87
CA ARG A 120 -4.00 4.89 2.62
C ARG A 120 -3.15 4.60 1.41
N SER A 121 -3.35 5.39 0.36
CA SER A 121 -2.50 5.35 -0.82
C SER A 121 -1.30 6.27 -0.57
N VAL A 122 -0.10 5.74 -0.75
CA VAL A 122 1.14 6.43 -0.43
C VAL A 122 2.04 6.46 -1.67
N LEU A 123 2.44 7.65 -2.06
CA LEU A 123 3.36 7.85 -3.18
C LEU A 123 4.66 8.46 -2.65
N PRO A 124 5.75 7.68 -2.56
CA PRO A 124 7.06 8.25 -2.27
C PRO A 124 7.47 9.24 -3.34
N VAL A 125 7.95 10.41 -2.93
CA VAL A 125 8.23 11.51 -3.85
C VAL A 125 9.59 12.13 -3.59
N ARG A 126 10.10 12.84 -4.63
CA ARG A 126 11.29 13.66 -4.54
C ARG A 126 11.09 14.92 -5.39
N GLU A 127 11.89 15.92 -5.12
CA GLU A 127 11.92 17.16 -5.90
C GLU A 127 12.57 16.98 -7.27
#